data_3195df734b9917fecd49645968f6fc9a
#
_entry.id   3195df734b9917fecd49645968f6fc9a
#
_cell.length_a   1.000
_cell.length_b   1.000
_cell.length_c   1.000
_cell.angle_alpha   90.00
_cell.angle_beta   90.00
_cell.angle_gamma   90.00
#
_symmetry.space_group_name_H-M   'P 1'
#
loop_
_entity.id
_entity.type
_entity.pdbx_description
1 polymer ?
#
loop_
_entity_poly.entity_id
_entity_poly.type
_entity_poly.pdbx_seq_one_letter_code
_entity_poly.pdbx_strand_id
1 'polypeptide(L)'
;MTAVRVVVTGDTHLGPRRLGPLPAALLAACADADRILHTGDVTDVALLDELGALAPLDGVAGNCDGWDVAARLPAEQTLEIGGVQIAMVHDSGPERVRREVLRAHFPDARVVCFGHSHLPVCEDRDGLLLLNPGSPTERRRAPWHSYAELTIGPDAAVGARIIRL
;
A
#
# COMPACT_ATOMS: atom_id res chain seq x y z
N MET A 1 11.33 -18.86 -12.55
CA MET A 1 10.34 -17.76 -12.51
C MET A 1 11.08 -16.51 -12.03
N THR A 2 10.80 -15.35 -12.60
CA THR A 2 11.34 -14.06 -12.16
C THR A 2 10.63 -13.61 -10.88
N ALA A 3 11.32 -12.81 -10.07
CA ALA A 3 10.69 -12.20 -8.90
C ALA A 3 9.59 -11.21 -9.33
N VAL A 4 8.48 -11.16 -8.59
CA VAL A 4 7.40 -10.20 -8.79
C VAL A 4 7.73 -8.92 -8.02
N ARG A 5 7.67 -7.78 -8.71
CA ARG A 5 7.90 -6.44 -8.16
C ARG A 5 6.57 -5.75 -7.91
N VAL A 6 6.31 -5.37 -6.68
CA VAL A 6 5.09 -4.70 -6.26
C VAL A 6 5.44 -3.34 -5.68
N VAL A 7 4.81 -2.29 -6.18
CA VAL A 7 4.85 -0.96 -5.56
C VAL A 7 3.67 -0.85 -4.60
N VAL A 8 3.94 -0.46 -3.37
CA VAL A 8 2.91 -0.17 -2.36
C VAL A 8 2.92 1.32 -2.06
N THR A 9 1.79 1.97 -2.25
CA THR A 9 1.57 3.39 -1.94
C THR A 9 0.24 3.57 -1.21
N GLY A 10 0.00 4.73 -0.64
CA GLY A 10 -1.25 5.03 0.04
C GLY A 10 -1.26 6.45 0.58
N ASP A 11 -2.37 6.84 1.21
CA ASP A 11 -2.52 8.17 1.83
C ASP A 11 -2.13 9.30 0.85
N THR A 12 -2.54 9.16 -0.41
CA THR A 12 -2.17 10.09 -1.48
C THR A 12 -2.93 11.41 -1.40
N HIS A 13 -4.14 11.40 -0.83
CA HIS A 13 -4.98 12.58 -0.60
C HIS A 13 -5.04 13.53 -1.80
N LEU A 14 -5.30 12.97 -2.99
CA LEU A 14 -5.42 13.72 -4.23
C LEU A 14 -6.82 14.31 -4.41
N GLY A 15 -7.20 15.23 -3.57
CA GLY A 15 -8.44 15.98 -3.75
C GLY A 15 -8.27 17.24 -4.59
N PRO A 16 -9.37 17.97 -4.88
CA PRO A 16 -9.36 19.19 -5.71
C PRO A 16 -8.48 20.33 -5.17
N ARG A 17 -7.96 20.19 -3.95
CA ARG A 17 -7.04 21.16 -3.33
C ARG A 17 -5.57 20.77 -3.45
N ARG A 18 -5.27 19.63 -4.05
CA ARG A 18 -3.89 19.22 -4.23
C ARG A 18 -3.19 20.06 -5.29
N LEU A 19 -2.03 20.59 -4.96
CA LEU A 19 -1.16 21.29 -5.87
C LEU A 19 -0.07 20.33 -6.40
N GLY A 20 -0.26 19.82 -7.61
CA GLY A 20 0.76 19.10 -8.35
C GLY A 20 0.52 17.59 -8.54
N PRO A 21 1.30 16.94 -9.43
CA PRO A 21 1.22 15.51 -9.72
C PRO A 21 1.85 14.66 -8.61
N LEU A 22 1.65 13.34 -8.67
CA LEU A 22 2.44 12.39 -7.87
C LEU A 22 3.94 12.58 -8.14
N PRO A 23 4.81 12.28 -7.17
CA PRO A 23 6.25 12.33 -7.37
C PRO A 23 6.69 11.49 -8.57
N ALA A 24 7.54 12.06 -9.44
CA ALA A 24 8.00 11.37 -10.65
C ALA A 24 8.69 10.03 -10.36
N ALA A 25 9.42 9.94 -9.24
CA ALA A 25 10.06 8.70 -8.83
C ALA A 25 9.04 7.59 -8.50
N LEU A 26 7.90 7.94 -7.87
CA LEU A 26 6.82 6.98 -7.63
C LEU A 26 6.18 6.53 -8.94
N LEU A 27 5.87 7.47 -9.85
CA LEU A 27 5.29 7.14 -11.15
C LEU A 27 6.20 6.23 -11.98
N ALA A 28 7.51 6.50 -11.99
CA ALA A 28 8.49 5.64 -12.66
C ALA A 28 8.53 4.24 -12.03
N ALA A 29 8.53 4.14 -10.69
CA ALA A 29 8.48 2.86 -10.00
C ALA A 29 7.19 2.08 -10.32
N CYS A 30 6.04 2.75 -10.37
CA CYS A 30 4.76 2.14 -10.74
C CYS A 30 4.78 1.61 -12.19
N ALA A 31 5.38 2.36 -13.12
CA ALA A 31 5.50 1.93 -14.52
C ALA A 31 6.42 0.70 -14.71
N ASP A 32 7.38 0.51 -13.82
CA ASP A 32 8.32 -0.62 -13.81
C ASP A 32 7.83 -1.80 -12.93
N ALA A 33 6.70 -1.67 -12.26
CA ALA A 33 6.16 -2.69 -11.36
C ALA A 33 5.31 -3.72 -12.12
N ASP A 34 5.28 -4.94 -11.60
CA ASP A 34 4.33 -5.97 -12.06
C ASP A 34 2.93 -5.75 -11.47
N ARG A 35 2.83 -5.03 -10.33
CA ARG A 35 1.58 -4.71 -9.64
C ARG A 35 1.73 -3.50 -8.72
N ILE A 36 0.64 -2.78 -8.54
CA ILE A 36 0.52 -1.66 -7.60
C ILE A 36 -0.51 -2.01 -6.54
N LEU A 37 -0.19 -1.73 -5.27
CA LEU A 37 -1.12 -1.83 -4.15
C LEU A 37 -1.32 -0.44 -3.52
N HIS A 38 -2.60 -0.02 -3.36
CA HIS A 38 -2.94 1.26 -2.74
C HIS A 38 -3.65 1.05 -1.40
N THR A 39 -3.07 1.53 -0.31
CA THR A 39 -3.54 1.29 1.05
C THR A 39 -4.65 2.24 1.54
N GLY A 40 -5.31 2.96 0.63
CA GLY A 40 -6.46 3.82 0.94
C GLY A 40 -6.12 5.31 1.03
N ASP A 41 -7.15 6.12 1.28
CA ASP A 41 -7.11 7.59 1.23
C ASP A 41 -6.59 8.11 -0.12
N VAL A 42 -7.22 7.61 -1.18
CA VAL A 42 -7.01 8.02 -2.58
C VAL A 42 -7.52 9.45 -2.81
N THR A 43 -8.73 9.71 -2.34
CA THR A 43 -9.52 10.96 -2.36
C THR A 43 -9.85 11.55 -3.74
N ASP A 44 -9.29 11.01 -4.82
CA ASP A 44 -9.67 11.31 -6.21
C ASP A 44 -9.70 10.01 -7.01
N VAL A 45 -10.89 9.62 -7.45
CA VAL A 45 -11.09 8.36 -8.20
C VAL A 45 -10.30 8.30 -9.50
N ALA A 46 -9.98 9.45 -10.12
CA ALA A 46 -9.18 9.51 -11.34
C ALA A 46 -7.76 8.96 -11.14
N LEU A 47 -7.23 9.03 -9.90
CA LEU A 47 -5.92 8.43 -9.59
C LEU A 47 -5.90 6.92 -9.80
N LEU A 48 -7.00 6.24 -9.54
CA LEU A 48 -7.09 4.79 -9.77
C LEU A 48 -6.90 4.44 -11.25
N ASP A 49 -7.43 5.28 -12.14
CA ASP A 49 -7.26 5.09 -13.58
C ASP A 49 -5.84 5.44 -14.03
N GLU A 50 -5.24 6.51 -13.46
CA GLU A 50 -3.86 6.91 -13.75
C GLU A 50 -2.87 5.81 -13.33
N LEU A 51 -2.97 5.31 -12.11
CA LEU A 51 -2.09 4.24 -11.61
C LEU A 51 -2.37 2.91 -12.34
N GLY A 52 -3.65 2.59 -12.56
CA GLY A 52 -4.07 1.37 -13.29
C GLY A 52 -3.63 1.34 -14.75
N ALA A 53 -3.33 2.49 -15.35
CA ALA A 53 -2.74 2.58 -16.69
C ALA A 53 -1.23 2.24 -16.70
N LEU A 54 -0.55 2.31 -15.56
CA LEU A 54 0.87 1.98 -15.44
C LEU A 54 1.11 0.48 -15.17
N ALA A 55 0.35 -0.10 -14.25
CA ALA A 55 0.40 -1.52 -13.92
C ALA A 55 -0.95 -1.98 -13.28
N PRO A 56 -1.24 -3.29 -13.22
CA PRO A 56 -2.39 -3.81 -12.51
C PRO A 56 -2.45 -3.27 -11.07
N LEU A 57 -3.61 -2.68 -10.71
CA LEU A 57 -3.82 -2.00 -9.43
C LEU A 57 -4.85 -2.74 -8.59
N ASP A 58 -4.49 -3.06 -7.35
CA ASP A 58 -5.40 -3.42 -6.27
C ASP A 58 -5.31 -2.41 -5.15
N GLY A 59 -6.35 -2.28 -4.33
CA GLY A 59 -6.34 -1.34 -3.23
C GLY A 59 -7.53 -1.51 -2.29
N VAL A 60 -7.51 -0.73 -1.23
CA VAL A 60 -8.61 -0.62 -0.27
C VAL A 60 -9.03 0.84 -0.15
N ALA A 61 -10.28 1.07 0.21
CA ALA A 61 -10.77 2.41 0.53
C ALA A 61 -10.30 2.83 1.93
N GLY A 62 -9.98 4.11 2.09
CA GLY A 62 -9.65 4.73 3.37
C GLY A 62 -10.80 5.58 3.92
N ASN A 63 -10.59 6.12 5.12
CA ASN A 63 -11.62 6.91 5.81
C ASN A 63 -11.87 8.30 5.20
N CYS A 64 -10.93 8.81 4.38
CA CYS A 64 -11.09 10.07 3.67
C CYS A 64 -11.66 9.89 2.25
N ASP A 65 -11.85 8.65 1.80
CA ASP A 65 -12.35 8.35 0.47
C ASP A 65 -13.85 8.59 0.35
N GLY A 66 -14.27 9.18 -0.78
CA GLY A 66 -15.65 9.38 -1.13
C GLY A 66 -16.34 8.09 -1.62
N TRP A 67 -17.64 8.19 -1.84
CA TRP A 67 -18.46 7.08 -2.33
C TRP A 67 -17.99 6.51 -3.68
N ASP A 68 -17.42 7.35 -4.53
CA ASP A 68 -16.89 7.01 -5.86
C ASP A 68 -15.67 6.09 -5.78
N VAL A 69 -14.74 6.35 -4.83
CA VAL A 69 -13.62 5.46 -4.52
C VAL A 69 -14.12 4.19 -3.83
N ALA A 70 -15.01 4.32 -2.83
CA ALA A 70 -15.58 3.18 -2.11
C ALA A 70 -16.41 2.24 -3.00
N ALA A 71 -16.94 2.74 -4.12
CA ALA A 71 -17.63 1.91 -5.12
C ALA A 71 -16.64 1.04 -5.95
N ARG A 72 -15.36 1.40 -5.99
CA ARG A 72 -14.32 0.71 -6.77
C ARG A 72 -13.37 -0.13 -5.90
N LEU A 73 -13.15 0.28 -4.66
CA LEU A 73 -12.24 -0.37 -3.74
C LEU A 73 -12.98 -0.89 -2.50
N PRO A 74 -12.74 -2.14 -2.08
CA PRO A 74 -13.30 -2.67 -0.83
C PRO A 74 -12.67 -2.00 0.39
N ALA A 75 -13.29 -2.14 1.57
CA ALA A 75 -12.72 -1.67 2.83
C ALA A 75 -11.48 -2.48 3.24
N GLU A 76 -11.46 -3.78 2.90
CA GLU A 76 -10.33 -4.68 3.08
C GLU A 76 -10.33 -5.76 2.00
N GLN A 77 -9.18 -6.34 1.71
CA GLN A 77 -9.09 -7.47 0.80
C GLN A 77 -7.87 -8.35 1.11
N THR A 78 -7.96 -9.59 0.64
CA THR A 78 -6.84 -10.53 0.60
C THR A 78 -6.63 -10.99 -0.83
N LEU A 79 -5.38 -11.03 -1.27
CA LEU A 79 -5.00 -11.46 -2.62
C LEU A 79 -3.73 -12.31 -2.56
N GLU A 80 -3.53 -13.13 -3.59
CA GLU A 80 -2.32 -13.92 -3.73
C GLU A 80 -1.44 -13.36 -4.85
N ILE A 81 -0.17 -13.10 -4.54
CA ILE A 81 0.83 -12.68 -5.51
C ILE A 81 2.04 -13.60 -5.37
N GLY A 82 2.40 -14.30 -6.45
CA GLY A 82 3.59 -15.18 -6.46
C GLY A 82 3.55 -16.28 -5.38
N GLY A 83 2.38 -16.78 -5.02
CA GLY A 83 2.18 -17.79 -3.97
C GLY A 83 2.21 -17.22 -2.53
N VAL A 84 2.22 -15.89 -2.39
CA VAL A 84 2.21 -15.19 -1.09
C VAL A 84 0.83 -14.58 -0.84
N GLN A 85 0.24 -14.88 0.31
CA GLN A 85 -1.00 -14.25 0.76
C GLN A 85 -0.71 -12.85 1.32
N ILE A 86 -1.32 -11.84 0.71
CA ILE A 86 -1.21 -10.43 1.09
C ILE A 86 -2.60 -9.93 1.49
N ALA A 87 -2.71 -9.40 2.70
CA ALA A 87 -3.90 -8.72 3.15
C ALA A 87 -3.71 -7.20 3.10
N MET A 88 -4.79 -6.49 2.89
CA MET A 88 -4.82 -5.03 2.86
C MET A 88 -5.98 -4.50 3.69
N VAL A 89 -5.71 -3.50 4.50
CA VAL A 89 -6.68 -2.73 5.27
C VAL A 89 -6.14 -1.30 5.43
N HIS A 90 -7.01 -0.28 5.40
CA HIS A 90 -6.50 1.08 5.52
C HIS A 90 -6.02 1.38 6.95
N ASP A 91 -6.87 1.20 7.95
CA ASP A 91 -6.53 1.43 9.35
C ASP A 91 -6.19 0.11 10.07
N SER A 92 -4.93 0.01 10.51
CA SER A 92 -4.41 -1.16 11.23
C SER A 92 -4.70 -1.14 12.72
N GLY A 93 -5.40 -0.13 13.21
CA GLY A 93 -5.63 0.09 14.64
C GLY A 93 -4.38 0.53 15.42
N PRO A 94 -4.46 0.53 16.75
CA PRO A 94 -3.40 1.02 17.62
C PRO A 94 -2.09 0.24 17.47
N GLU A 95 -0.97 0.95 17.34
CA GLU A 95 0.38 0.38 17.16
C GLU A 95 0.71 -0.72 18.18
N ARG A 96 0.36 -0.51 19.44
CA ARG A 96 0.67 -1.41 20.56
C ARG A 96 0.15 -2.83 20.38
N VAL A 97 -1.01 -3.00 19.74
CA VAL A 97 -1.70 -4.30 19.55
C VAL A 97 -1.84 -4.70 18.08
N ARG A 98 -1.38 -3.84 17.18
CA ARG A 98 -1.54 -3.99 15.72
C ARG A 98 -1.19 -5.38 15.21
N ARG A 99 -0.01 -5.88 15.57
CA ARG A 99 0.48 -7.18 15.09
C ARG A 99 -0.41 -8.33 15.50
N GLU A 100 -0.86 -8.35 16.75
CA GLU A 100 -1.76 -9.38 17.27
C GLU A 100 -3.13 -9.32 16.60
N VAL A 101 -3.69 -8.11 16.50
CA VAL A 101 -4.99 -7.88 15.86
C VAL A 101 -4.98 -8.29 14.40
N LEU A 102 -3.97 -7.83 13.63
CA LEU A 102 -3.87 -8.14 12.21
C LEU A 102 -3.58 -9.63 11.96
N ARG A 103 -2.79 -10.27 12.81
CA ARG A 103 -2.56 -11.71 12.76
C ARG A 103 -3.84 -12.51 12.99
N ALA A 104 -4.66 -12.09 13.96
CA ALA A 104 -5.92 -12.76 14.25
C ALA A 104 -6.96 -12.54 13.14
N HIS A 105 -6.96 -11.33 12.54
CA HIS A 105 -7.91 -10.96 11.50
C HIS A 105 -7.56 -11.58 10.13
N PHE A 106 -6.26 -11.67 9.82
CA PHE A 106 -5.74 -12.25 8.57
C PHE A 106 -4.77 -13.41 8.87
N PRO A 107 -5.26 -14.56 9.35
CA PRO A 107 -4.41 -15.65 9.88
C PRO A 107 -3.45 -16.24 8.84
N ASP A 108 -3.84 -16.25 7.56
CA ASP A 108 -3.06 -16.82 6.47
C ASP A 108 -2.14 -15.80 5.77
N ALA A 109 -2.24 -14.52 6.13
CA ALA A 109 -1.45 -13.49 5.49
C ALA A 109 0.04 -13.57 5.88
N ARG A 110 0.91 -13.57 4.87
CA ARG A 110 2.36 -13.38 5.03
C ARG A 110 2.72 -11.90 5.10
N VAL A 111 1.94 -11.06 4.43
CA VAL A 111 2.12 -9.60 4.38
C VAL A 111 0.79 -8.93 4.70
N VAL A 112 0.79 -7.92 5.54
CA VAL A 112 -0.35 -7.00 5.71
C VAL A 112 0.11 -5.59 5.35
N CYS A 113 -0.50 -5.03 4.29
CA CYS A 113 -0.31 -3.65 3.88
C CYS A 113 -1.38 -2.75 4.48
N PHE A 114 -1.00 -1.62 5.05
CA PHE A 114 -1.92 -0.66 5.66
C PHE A 114 -1.43 0.78 5.50
N GLY A 115 -2.25 1.78 5.82
CA GLY A 115 -1.98 3.20 5.68
C GLY A 115 -2.36 4.01 6.92
N HIS A 116 -3.17 5.06 6.71
CA HIS A 116 -3.82 5.92 7.70
C HIS A 116 -2.89 6.81 8.52
N SER A 117 -1.83 6.26 9.10
CA SER A 117 -0.92 7.04 9.97
C SER A 117 0.05 7.94 9.22
N HIS A 118 0.26 7.71 7.92
CA HIS A 118 1.32 8.29 7.08
C HIS A 118 2.74 7.97 7.57
N LEU A 119 2.89 7.17 8.61
CA LEU A 119 4.18 6.76 9.14
C LEU A 119 4.64 5.47 8.46
N PRO A 120 5.80 5.48 7.79
CA PRO A 120 6.29 4.27 7.14
C PRO A 120 6.65 3.19 8.17
N VAL A 121 6.21 1.97 7.90
CA VAL A 121 6.49 0.77 8.71
C VAL A 121 6.92 -0.35 7.79
N CYS A 122 8.01 -1.03 8.11
CA CYS A 122 8.46 -2.23 7.44
C CYS A 122 9.05 -3.18 8.48
N GLU A 123 8.20 -4.06 9.04
CA GLU A 123 8.55 -4.93 10.17
C GLU A 123 8.22 -6.39 9.85
N ASP A 124 9.23 -7.17 9.51
CA ASP A 124 9.10 -8.61 9.31
C ASP A 124 9.49 -9.36 10.59
N ARG A 125 8.50 -9.91 11.26
CA ARG A 125 8.68 -10.66 12.51
C ARG A 125 7.65 -11.77 12.63
N ASP A 126 8.08 -12.92 13.14
CA ASP A 126 7.23 -14.08 13.41
C ASP A 126 6.41 -14.53 12.18
N GLY A 127 7.02 -14.43 10.98
CA GLY A 127 6.39 -14.82 9.73
C GLY A 127 5.29 -13.89 9.22
N LEU A 128 5.17 -12.67 9.77
CA LEU A 128 4.25 -11.62 9.29
C LEU A 128 5.02 -10.33 9.03
N LEU A 129 5.03 -9.90 7.79
CA LEU A 129 5.50 -8.57 7.40
C LEU A 129 4.36 -7.57 7.54
N LEU A 130 4.55 -6.55 8.37
CA LEU A 130 3.72 -5.36 8.46
C LEU A 130 4.33 -4.26 7.60
N LEU A 131 3.56 -3.75 6.63
CA LEU A 131 4.05 -2.79 5.65
C LEU A 131 3.10 -1.60 5.54
N ASN A 132 3.56 -0.42 5.99
CA ASN A 132 2.93 0.87 5.70
C ASN A 132 3.88 1.66 4.81
N PRO A 133 3.47 2.07 3.60
CA PRO A 133 4.34 2.78 2.68
C PRO A 133 4.65 4.23 3.12
N GLY A 134 3.96 4.74 4.14
CA GLY A 134 3.91 6.17 4.41
C GLY A 134 3.03 6.89 3.40
N SER A 135 3.30 8.16 3.14
CA SER A 135 2.59 8.94 2.13
C SER A 135 3.57 9.63 1.18
N PRO A 136 3.33 9.57 -0.14
CA PRO A 136 4.16 10.25 -1.12
C PRO A 136 3.86 11.75 -1.25
N THR A 137 2.78 12.22 -0.64
CA THR A 137 2.23 13.57 -0.85
C THR A 137 1.98 14.34 0.43
N GLU A 138 1.60 13.66 1.52
CA GLU A 138 1.24 14.28 2.79
C GLU A 138 1.90 13.56 3.96
N ARG A 139 3.12 13.93 4.28
CA ARG A 139 3.91 13.23 5.31
C ARG A 139 3.40 13.38 6.75
N ARG A 140 2.57 14.39 7.05
CA ARG A 140 2.11 14.71 8.42
C ARG A 140 3.28 14.75 9.41
N ARG A 141 3.37 13.76 10.32
CA ARG A 141 4.45 13.63 11.31
C ARG A 141 5.63 12.78 10.85
N ALA A 142 5.54 12.16 9.65
CA ALA A 142 6.66 11.41 9.11
C ALA A 142 7.83 12.35 8.75
N PRO A 143 9.09 11.91 8.89
CA PRO A 143 10.26 12.76 8.61
C PRO A 143 10.43 13.03 7.11
N TRP A 144 9.85 12.21 6.24
CA TRP A 144 9.94 12.30 4.77
C TRP A 144 8.68 11.77 4.09
N HIS A 145 8.51 12.08 2.82
CA HIS A 145 7.57 11.42 1.92
C HIS A 145 8.13 10.07 1.52
N SER A 146 7.27 9.08 1.30
CA SER A 146 7.71 7.72 0.98
C SER A 146 6.64 6.89 0.25
N TYR A 147 7.11 5.81 -0.35
CA TYR A 147 6.34 4.65 -0.79
C TYR A 147 7.13 3.38 -0.41
N ALA A 148 6.60 2.20 -0.68
CA ALA A 148 7.32 0.95 -0.43
C ALA A 148 7.45 0.12 -1.71
N GLU A 149 8.52 -0.66 -1.77
CA GLU A 149 8.69 -1.75 -2.73
C GLU A 149 8.60 -3.07 -1.99
N LEU A 150 7.79 -3.99 -2.52
CA LEU A 150 7.65 -5.36 -2.07
C LEU A 150 8.11 -6.27 -3.20
N THR A 151 8.99 -7.21 -2.91
CA THR A 151 9.50 -8.19 -3.88
C THR A 151 9.12 -9.58 -3.43
N ILE A 152 8.56 -10.37 -4.33
CA ILE A 152 8.20 -11.76 -4.08
C ILE A 152 9.04 -12.64 -5.01
N GLY A 153 9.95 -13.38 -4.42
CA GLY A 153 10.84 -14.30 -5.13
C GLY A 153 10.15 -15.59 -5.60
N PRO A 154 10.83 -16.41 -6.41
CA PRO A 154 10.27 -17.63 -6.99
C PRO A 154 9.86 -18.68 -5.94
N ASP A 155 10.47 -18.67 -4.77
CA ASP A 155 10.17 -19.59 -3.66
C ASP A 155 9.27 -18.93 -2.59
N ALA A 156 8.43 -17.97 -3.02
CA ALA A 156 7.61 -17.16 -2.13
C ALA A 156 8.41 -16.37 -1.06
N ALA A 157 9.70 -16.17 -1.31
CA ALA A 157 10.55 -15.34 -0.48
C ALA A 157 10.10 -13.88 -0.57
N VAL A 158 9.85 -13.25 0.58
CA VAL A 158 9.33 -11.89 0.67
C VAL A 158 10.44 -10.95 1.11
N GLY A 159 10.65 -9.88 0.33
CA GLY A 159 11.50 -8.75 0.70
C GLY A 159 10.71 -7.45 0.58
N ALA A 160 10.93 -6.51 1.48
CA ALA A 160 10.31 -5.19 1.38
C ALA A 160 11.26 -4.09 1.85
N ARG A 161 11.06 -2.90 1.32
CA ARG A 161 11.80 -1.70 1.74
C ARG A 161 10.97 -0.45 1.57
N ILE A 162 11.19 0.53 2.44
CA ILE A 162 10.64 1.88 2.29
C ILE A 162 11.57 2.69 1.38
N ILE A 163 10.98 3.34 0.39
CA ILE A 163 11.67 4.26 -0.51
C ILE A 163 11.35 5.68 -0.10
N ARG A 164 12.36 6.40 0.25
CA ARG A 164 12.28 7.82 0.61
C ARG A 164 12.24 8.68 -0.65
N LEU A 165 11.32 9.64 -0.67
CA LEU A 165 11.12 10.63 -1.73
C LEU A 165 11.72 11.99 -1.37
#